data_e2f136874ee4910084a9a1ff3db5dbb9
#
_entry.id   e2f136874ee4910084a9a1ff3db5dbb9
#
_cell.length_a   1.000
_cell.length_b   1.000
_cell.length_c   1.000
_cell.angle_alpha   90.00
_cell.angle_beta   90.00
_cell.angle_gamma   90.00
#
_symmetry.space_group_name_H-M   'P 1'
#
loop_
_entity.id
_entity.type
_entity.pdbx_description
1 polymer ?
#
loop_
_entity_poly.entity_id
_entity_poly.type
_entity_poly.pdbx_seq_one_letter_code
_entity_poly.pdbx_strand_id
1 'polypeptide(L)'
;MINNIIKKQKSFFESQVTKSNEFRKKSLKKLLTNIEKYENEIFDCLKKDLNKHKFESFVSEVYLVKKEIKYFIKNISRWSKTKKIKSSILNFYSKDYVIPEPYGLTLHISPWNYPFQLSLNSLIGAVGAGNTVILKPSENSPHTSKLIKKIINQSFNQEHVEVILGNEKIASELLEHKWDYIFFTGSTEVGKIVASKAANRLTPYTLELGGKNPCIVDKTVPLDMTAKRIVWGKFLNCGQTCIAPDFILVNKLIEKKLIEKIKYEIEISFGKNPENSSSYGRIINEEHLKRLESYLKKQKNIIGGKINYKNKYLEPTIVINPTLESKIMETEIFGPILPVVTYNNISDLHNILSKNHNPLAFYIFSKNKKFIDEILKKYSFGGASINDTIIQFLNDKLPFGGIGESGIGAYHGKHSFNTFSHFKSIVKKPFFKDIWLRFPPYPDNFNFIKSILNKI
;
A
#
# COMPACT_ATOMS: atom_id res chain seq x y z
N MET A 1 11.87 10.16 26.49
CA MET A 1 10.88 10.93 25.69
C MET A 1 9.76 10.04 25.18
N ILE A 2 10.01 8.97 24.45
CA ILE A 2 9.03 8.06 23.83
C ILE A 2 8.08 7.45 24.87
N ASN A 3 8.59 6.91 25.99
CA ASN A 3 7.77 6.35 27.06
C ASN A 3 6.71 7.32 27.62
N ASN A 4 7.05 8.61 27.73
CA ASN A 4 6.11 9.62 28.24
C ASN A 4 4.98 9.89 27.22
N ILE A 5 5.30 9.93 25.92
CA ILE A 5 4.31 10.08 24.85
C ILE A 5 3.36 8.88 24.85
N ILE A 6 3.89 7.67 24.91
CA ILE A 6 3.11 6.43 24.98
C ILE A 6 2.14 6.44 26.17
N LYS A 7 2.62 6.83 27.37
CA LYS A 7 1.75 6.94 28.54
C LYS A 7 0.61 7.95 28.34
N LYS A 8 0.92 9.13 27.80
CA LYS A 8 -0.10 10.16 27.49
C LYS A 8 -1.14 9.66 26.49
N GLN A 9 -0.69 9.01 25.40
CA GLN A 9 -1.59 8.48 24.39
C GLN A 9 -2.47 7.35 24.92
N LYS A 10 -1.92 6.50 25.80
CA LYS A 10 -2.69 5.45 26.47
C LYS A 10 -3.79 6.05 27.35
N SER A 11 -3.45 6.99 28.23
CA SER A 11 -4.44 7.68 29.07
C SER A 11 -5.49 8.41 28.25
N PHE A 12 -5.10 9.04 27.14
CA PHE A 12 -6.04 9.71 26.25
C PHE A 12 -6.99 8.71 25.57
N PHE A 13 -6.51 7.57 25.12
CA PHE A 13 -7.36 6.51 24.59
C PHE A 13 -8.32 5.95 25.66
N GLU A 14 -7.83 5.71 26.88
CA GLU A 14 -8.63 5.23 28.02
C GLU A 14 -9.74 6.20 28.42
N SER A 15 -9.61 7.51 28.17
CA SER A 15 -10.67 8.50 28.36
C SER A 15 -11.88 8.32 27.44
N GLN A 16 -11.81 7.43 26.45
CA GLN A 16 -12.84 7.09 25.47
C GLN A 16 -13.25 8.23 24.51
N VAL A 17 -12.62 9.40 24.58
CA VAL A 17 -12.95 10.56 23.72
C VAL A 17 -12.79 10.24 22.23
N THR A 18 -11.81 9.39 21.89
CA THR A 18 -11.57 8.96 20.50
C THR A 18 -12.68 8.07 19.93
N LYS A 19 -13.56 7.51 20.75
CA LYS A 19 -14.72 6.73 20.28
C LYS A 19 -15.86 7.61 19.75
N SER A 20 -15.87 8.91 20.06
CA SER A 20 -16.86 9.85 19.52
C SER A 20 -16.66 10.08 18.03
N ASN A 21 -17.71 9.83 17.24
CA ASN A 21 -17.70 10.09 15.81
C ASN A 21 -17.50 11.58 15.49
N GLU A 22 -18.04 12.47 16.33
CA GLU A 22 -17.89 13.91 16.18
C GLU A 22 -16.46 14.34 16.41
N PHE A 23 -15.82 13.83 17.45
CA PHE A 23 -14.42 14.09 17.73
C PHE A 23 -13.52 13.67 16.55
N ARG A 24 -13.71 12.44 16.02
CA ARG A 24 -12.95 11.93 14.85
C ARG A 24 -13.14 12.81 13.62
N LYS A 25 -14.40 13.18 13.30
CA LYS A 25 -14.71 14.06 12.18
C LYS A 25 -14.11 15.45 12.34
N LYS A 26 -14.19 16.04 13.56
CA LYS A 26 -13.58 17.33 13.87
C LYS A 26 -12.07 17.29 13.69
N SER A 27 -11.42 16.26 14.19
CA SER A 27 -9.99 16.05 14.04
C SER A 27 -9.55 15.94 12.57
N LEU A 28 -10.26 15.14 11.77
CA LEU A 28 -9.97 15.00 10.34
C LEU A 28 -10.29 16.29 9.55
N LYS A 29 -11.32 17.05 9.91
CA LYS A 29 -11.58 18.36 9.30
C LYS A 29 -10.45 19.35 9.56
N LYS A 30 -9.93 19.39 10.80
CA LYS A 30 -8.80 20.24 11.16
C LYS A 30 -7.54 19.87 10.40
N LEU A 31 -7.28 18.56 10.21
CA LEU A 31 -6.19 18.07 9.36
C LEU A 31 -6.35 18.53 7.92
N LEU A 32 -7.56 18.41 7.34
CA LEU A 32 -7.85 18.85 5.97
C LEU A 32 -7.56 20.34 5.79
N THR A 33 -8.06 21.20 6.69
CA THR A 33 -7.81 22.65 6.67
C THR A 33 -6.32 22.98 6.71
N ASN A 34 -5.54 22.27 7.56
CA ASN A 34 -4.11 22.51 7.63
C ASN A 34 -3.37 22.00 6.37
N ILE A 35 -3.78 20.89 5.76
CA ILE A 35 -3.24 20.44 4.47
C ILE A 35 -3.51 21.49 3.39
N GLU A 36 -4.72 22.04 3.33
CA GLU A 36 -5.07 23.09 2.36
C GLU A 36 -4.24 24.35 2.58
N LYS A 37 -4.04 24.76 3.83
CA LYS A 37 -3.20 25.91 4.20
C LYS A 37 -1.73 25.75 3.77
N TYR A 38 -1.17 24.53 3.88
CA TYR A 38 0.23 24.24 3.60
C TYR A 38 0.48 23.62 2.23
N GLU A 39 -0.51 23.62 1.32
CA GLU A 39 -0.43 22.91 0.03
C GLU A 39 0.80 23.29 -0.81
N ASN A 40 1.13 24.58 -0.91
CA ASN A 40 2.33 25.01 -1.64
C ASN A 40 3.62 24.58 -0.96
N GLU A 41 3.72 24.63 0.39
CA GLU A 41 4.87 24.14 1.12
C GLU A 41 5.08 22.63 0.93
N ILE A 42 3.97 21.86 0.81
CA ILE A 42 4.04 20.42 0.51
C ILE A 42 4.68 20.20 -0.87
N PHE A 43 4.26 20.94 -1.90
CA PHE A 43 4.87 20.84 -3.23
C PHE A 43 6.36 21.17 -3.21
N ASP A 44 6.75 22.22 -2.48
CA ASP A 44 8.15 22.65 -2.35
C ASP A 44 8.99 21.58 -1.64
N CYS A 45 8.48 20.96 -0.58
CA CYS A 45 9.16 19.87 0.11
C CYS A 45 9.33 18.63 -0.78
N LEU A 46 8.30 18.22 -1.49
CA LEU A 46 8.36 17.09 -2.44
C LEU A 46 9.32 17.36 -3.60
N LYS A 47 9.41 18.61 -4.05
CA LYS A 47 10.40 19.01 -5.04
C LYS A 47 11.82 18.94 -4.47
N LYS A 48 12.04 19.38 -3.22
CA LYS A 48 13.37 19.30 -2.57
C LYS A 48 13.82 17.87 -2.32
N ASP A 49 12.92 16.98 -1.88
CA ASP A 49 13.24 15.61 -1.55
C ASP A 49 13.40 14.72 -2.80
N LEU A 50 12.50 14.83 -3.79
CA LEU A 50 12.37 13.93 -4.94
C LEU A 50 12.46 14.61 -6.31
N ASN A 51 12.60 15.94 -6.36
CA ASN A 51 12.44 16.75 -7.58
C ASN A 51 11.11 16.49 -8.30
N LYS A 52 10.07 16.15 -7.54
CA LYS A 52 8.75 15.80 -8.06
C LYS A 52 8.06 17.04 -8.65
N HIS A 53 7.48 16.93 -9.85
CA HIS A 53 6.75 18.00 -10.49
C HIS A 53 5.51 18.40 -9.67
N LYS A 54 5.14 19.69 -9.64
CA LYS A 54 4.00 20.19 -8.86
C LYS A 54 2.69 19.45 -9.16
N PHE A 55 2.40 19.21 -10.44
CA PHE A 55 1.21 18.47 -10.85
C PHE A 55 1.24 17.01 -10.37
N GLU A 56 2.39 16.33 -10.52
CA GLU A 56 2.57 14.97 -10.01
C GLU A 56 2.39 14.93 -8.49
N SER A 57 3.00 15.87 -7.75
CA SER A 57 2.83 16.01 -6.30
C SER A 57 1.36 16.20 -5.91
N PHE A 58 0.62 16.99 -6.68
CA PHE A 58 -0.81 17.19 -6.44
C PHE A 58 -1.60 15.90 -6.63
N VAL A 59 -1.51 15.26 -7.80
CA VAL A 59 -2.37 14.13 -8.15
C VAL A 59 -2.01 12.84 -7.41
N SER A 60 -0.73 12.62 -7.11
CA SER A 60 -0.25 11.37 -6.49
C SER A 60 -0.13 11.43 -4.96
N GLU A 61 -0.10 12.63 -4.37
CA GLU A 61 0.04 12.76 -2.91
C GLU A 61 -1.07 13.62 -2.30
N VAL A 62 -1.15 14.91 -2.61
CA VAL A 62 -2.04 15.83 -1.90
C VAL A 62 -3.52 15.54 -2.17
N TYR A 63 -3.89 15.37 -3.43
CA TYR A 63 -5.28 15.08 -3.81
C TYR A 63 -5.79 13.77 -3.21
N LEU A 64 -4.96 12.72 -3.21
CA LEU A 64 -5.34 11.41 -2.66
C LEU A 64 -5.59 11.49 -1.15
N VAL A 65 -4.74 12.20 -0.42
CA VAL A 65 -4.92 12.42 1.02
C VAL A 65 -6.19 13.23 1.30
N LYS A 66 -6.40 14.34 0.58
CA LYS A 66 -7.62 15.16 0.73
C LYS A 66 -8.89 14.35 0.39
N LYS A 67 -8.84 13.51 -0.63
CA LYS A 67 -9.92 12.60 -1.02
C LYS A 67 -10.23 11.59 0.09
N GLU A 68 -9.21 10.94 0.65
CA GLU A 68 -9.34 9.95 1.72
C GLU A 68 -9.95 10.59 2.98
N ILE A 69 -9.47 11.77 3.40
CA ILE A 69 -10.07 12.50 4.54
C ILE A 69 -11.56 12.75 4.31
N LYS A 70 -11.94 13.30 3.15
CA LYS A 70 -13.35 13.60 2.81
C LYS A 70 -14.18 12.32 2.82
N TYR A 71 -13.64 11.22 2.31
CA TYR A 71 -14.31 9.92 2.28
C TYR A 71 -14.56 9.39 3.70
N PHE A 72 -13.56 9.50 4.60
CA PHE A 72 -13.71 9.13 6.01
C PHE A 72 -14.74 10.00 6.73
N ILE A 73 -14.67 11.34 6.64
CA ILE A 73 -15.62 12.25 7.27
C ILE A 73 -17.06 11.89 6.90
N LYS A 74 -17.31 11.56 5.63
CA LYS A 74 -18.63 11.16 5.13
C LYS A 74 -19.11 9.82 5.71
N ASN A 75 -18.21 8.89 5.99
CA ASN A 75 -18.58 7.49 6.23
C ASN A 75 -18.38 7.00 7.66
N ILE A 76 -17.58 7.67 8.51
CA ILE A 76 -17.26 7.25 9.89
C ILE A 76 -18.53 6.85 10.66
N SER A 77 -19.55 7.71 10.68
CA SER A 77 -20.78 7.42 11.43
C SER A 77 -21.52 6.16 10.94
N ARG A 78 -21.41 5.83 9.67
CA ARG A 78 -22.01 4.61 9.11
C ARG A 78 -21.19 3.37 9.45
N TRP A 79 -19.86 3.48 9.36
CA TRP A 79 -18.96 2.35 9.60
C TRP A 79 -18.86 1.98 11.08
N SER A 80 -18.97 2.98 11.98
CA SER A 80 -18.92 2.77 13.45
C SER A 80 -20.22 2.24 14.02
N LYS A 81 -21.30 2.09 13.24
CA LYS A 81 -22.57 1.56 13.75
C LYS A 81 -22.47 0.07 14.06
N THR A 82 -23.08 -0.31 15.18
CA THR A 82 -23.36 -1.71 15.48
C THR A 82 -24.14 -2.35 14.34
N LYS A 83 -23.61 -3.45 13.78
CA LYS A 83 -24.24 -4.20 12.70
C LYS A 83 -25.00 -5.38 13.27
N LYS A 84 -26.32 -5.44 13.06
CA LYS A 84 -27.11 -6.63 13.34
C LYS A 84 -26.75 -7.75 12.35
N ILE A 85 -26.60 -8.94 12.87
CA ILE A 85 -26.33 -10.16 12.10
C ILE A 85 -27.53 -11.07 12.28
N LYS A 86 -27.89 -11.82 11.25
CA LYS A 86 -28.95 -12.84 11.35
C LYS A 86 -28.48 -13.93 12.32
N SER A 87 -29.26 -14.18 13.37
CA SER A 87 -28.93 -15.20 14.36
C SER A 87 -29.02 -16.60 13.75
N SER A 88 -28.13 -17.48 14.17
CA SER A 88 -28.22 -18.92 13.82
C SER A 88 -29.46 -19.54 14.45
N ILE A 89 -30.03 -20.53 13.80
CA ILE A 89 -31.13 -21.33 14.34
C ILE A 89 -30.76 -22.01 15.68
N LEU A 90 -29.48 -22.34 15.83
CA LEU A 90 -28.93 -22.92 17.06
C LEU A 90 -28.92 -21.92 18.24
N ASN A 91 -29.00 -20.63 17.94
CA ASN A 91 -29.10 -19.55 18.90
C ASN A 91 -30.47 -18.90 18.93
N PHE A 92 -31.51 -19.65 18.53
CA PHE A 92 -32.86 -19.13 18.45
C PHE A 92 -33.27 -18.32 19.70
N TYR A 93 -34.00 -17.21 19.48
CA TYR A 93 -34.30 -16.11 20.37
C TYR A 93 -33.12 -15.18 20.72
N SER A 94 -31.93 -15.34 20.09
CA SER A 94 -30.86 -14.36 20.28
C SER A 94 -30.98 -13.15 19.35
N LYS A 95 -30.31 -12.08 19.73
CA LYS A 95 -30.01 -10.93 18.87
C LYS A 95 -28.50 -10.83 18.76
N ASP A 96 -27.99 -10.98 17.55
CA ASP A 96 -26.55 -11.05 17.29
C ASP A 96 -26.06 -9.74 16.65
N TYR A 97 -24.91 -9.26 17.11
CA TYR A 97 -24.32 -7.99 16.65
C TYR A 97 -22.83 -8.13 16.43
N VAL A 98 -22.32 -7.27 15.54
CA VAL A 98 -20.90 -6.98 15.44
C VAL A 98 -20.69 -5.50 15.71
N ILE A 99 -19.76 -5.21 16.61
CA ILE A 99 -19.42 -3.83 17.03
C ILE A 99 -17.96 -3.56 16.66
N PRO A 100 -17.67 -2.62 15.74
CA PRO A 100 -16.30 -2.19 15.51
C PRO A 100 -15.80 -1.33 16.67
N GLU A 101 -14.60 -1.62 17.15
CA GLU A 101 -13.90 -0.77 18.13
C GLU A 101 -12.45 -0.57 17.73
N PRO A 102 -11.84 0.61 18.03
CA PRO A 102 -10.43 0.85 17.79
C PRO A 102 -9.55 -0.10 18.60
N TYR A 103 -8.40 -0.48 18.05
CA TYR A 103 -7.40 -1.26 18.79
C TYR A 103 -6.83 -0.50 19.99
N GLY A 104 -6.47 0.76 19.81
CA GLY A 104 -5.84 1.58 20.85
C GLY A 104 -4.68 2.41 20.34
N LEU A 105 -3.50 2.12 20.87
CA LEU A 105 -2.26 2.80 20.54
C LEU A 105 -1.60 2.16 19.32
N THR A 106 -1.45 2.91 18.20
CA THR A 106 -0.93 2.39 16.94
C THR A 106 0.39 3.05 16.55
N LEU A 107 1.32 2.22 16.05
CA LEU A 107 2.59 2.67 15.46
C LEU A 107 2.52 2.61 13.93
N HIS A 108 2.83 3.71 13.28
CA HIS A 108 2.92 3.80 11.83
C HIS A 108 4.33 4.17 11.40
N ILE A 109 4.96 3.34 10.57
CA ILE A 109 6.28 3.58 9.99
C ILE A 109 6.10 3.67 8.48
N SER A 110 6.42 4.83 7.90
CA SER A 110 6.16 5.13 6.50
C SER A 110 7.42 5.41 5.68
N PRO A 111 7.41 5.11 4.37
CA PRO A 111 8.55 5.22 3.49
C PRO A 111 8.71 6.63 2.93
N TRP A 112 9.73 6.79 2.08
CA TRP A 112 10.17 8.06 1.50
C TRP A 112 9.68 8.34 0.07
N ASN A 113 9.11 7.36 -0.63
CA ASN A 113 8.82 7.48 -2.06
C ASN A 113 7.54 8.29 -2.38
N TYR A 114 6.51 8.17 -1.56
CA TYR A 114 5.34 9.04 -1.50
C TYR A 114 5.16 9.47 -0.04
N PRO A 115 6.08 10.30 0.48
CA PRO A 115 6.24 10.51 1.91
C PRO A 115 5.01 11.17 2.55
N PHE A 116 4.33 12.05 1.83
CA PHE A 116 3.14 12.72 2.32
C PHE A 116 1.92 11.78 2.29
N GLN A 117 1.67 11.13 1.16
CA GLN A 117 0.49 10.30 0.95
C GLN A 117 0.53 9.03 1.81
N LEU A 118 1.64 8.29 1.82
CA LEU A 118 1.75 7.02 2.56
C LEU A 118 1.75 7.24 4.09
N SER A 119 2.32 8.36 4.56
CA SER A 119 2.25 8.72 5.98
C SER A 119 0.83 9.05 6.41
N LEU A 120 0.11 9.85 5.62
CA LEU A 120 -1.17 10.37 6.05
C LEU A 120 -2.34 9.40 5.79
N ASN A 121 -2.30 8.57 4.75
CA ASN A 121 -3.40 7.63 4.49
C ASN A 121 -3.56 6.60 5.60
N SER A 122 -2.46 6.03 6.10
CA SER A 122 -2.52 5.12 7.24
C SER A 122 -3.01 5.82 8.52
N LEU A 123 -2.51 7.04 8.77
CA LEU A 123 -2.93 7.87 9.90
C LEU A 123 -4.43 8.22 9.84
N ILE A 124 -4.95 8.61 8.67
CA ILE A 124 -6.38 8.90 8.47
C ILE A 124 -7.22 7.69 8.81
N GLY A 125 -6.79 6.49 8.36
CA GLY A 125 -7.45 5.23 8.67
C GLY A 125 -7.53 4.97 10.18
N ALA A 126 -6.43 5.11 10.88
CA ALA A 126 -6.33 4.86 12.32
C ALA A 126 -7.13 5.88 13.15
N VAL A 127 -6.97 7.18 12.86
CA VAL A 127 -7.75 8.25 13.52
C VAL A 127 -9.24 8.10 13.22
N GLY A 128 -9.59 7.77 11.98
CA GLY A 128 -10.97 7.54 11.56
C GLY A 128 -11.62 6.33 12.25
N ALA A 129 -10.85 5.30 12.57
CA ALA A 129 -11.30 4.16 13.37
C ALA A 129 -11.36 4.49 14.89
N GLY A 130 -10.65 5.52 15.37
CA GLY A 130 -10.65 5.99 16.76
C GLY A 130 -9.42 5.59 17.56
N ASN A 131 -8.31 5.31 16.91
CA ASN A 131 -7.03 5.00 17.54
C ASN A 131 -6.25 6.28 17.87
N THR A 132 -5.27 6.17 18.77
CA THR A 132 -4.16 7.11 18.90
C THR A 132 -3.00 6.65 18.01
N VAL A 133 -2.17 7.58 17.54
CA VAL A 133 -1.16 7.29 16.52
C VAL A 133 0.20 7.86 16.91
N ILE A 134 1.23 7.03 16.84
CA ILE A 134 2.61 7.49 16.68
C ILE A 134 3.03 7.23 15.24
N LEU A 135 3.38 8.30 14.53
CA LEU A 135 3.84 8.26 13.15
C LEU A 135 5.34 8.51 13.08
N LYS A 136 6.09 7.59 12.49
CA LYS A 136 7.51 7.74 12.16
C LYS A 136 7.65 7.82 10.64
N PRO A 137 7.70 9.03 10.04
CA PRO A 137 8.00 9.20 8.62
C PRO A 137 9.48 8.94 8.33
N SER A 138 9.82 8.72 7.05
CA SER A 138 11.19 8.39 6.66
C SER A 138 12.15 9.57 6.80
N GLU A 139 13.35 9.31 7.30
CA GLU A 139 14.49 10.21 7.33
C GLU A 139 15.04 10.56 5.94
N ASN A 140 14.80 9.69 4.95
CA ASN A 140 15.24 9.91 3.57
C ASN A 140 14.48 11.03 2.85
N SER A 141 13.31 11.43 3.38
CA SER A 141 12.52 12.59 2.89
C SER A 141 12.42 13.69 3.95
N PRO A 142 13.55 14.32 4.35
CA PRO A 142 13.62 15.16 5.54
C PRO A 142 12.77 16.42 5.46
N HIS A 143 12.63 17.03 4.28
CA HIS A 143 11.81 18.23 4.11
C HIS A 143 10.32 17.91 4.30
N THR A 144 9.85 16.87 3.65
CA THR A 144 8.43 16.43 3.76
C THR A 144 8.12 15.94 5.18
N SER A 145 9.03 15.17 5.80
CA SER A 145 8.83 14.64 7.16
C SER A 145 8.73 15.74 8.22
N LYS A 146 9.57 16.80 8.12
CA LYS A 146 9.48 17.98 9.00
C LYS A 146 8.16 18.73 8.80
N LEU A 147 7.71 18.90 7.56
CA LEU A 147 6.44 19.54 7.27
C LEU A 147 5.24 18.72 7.75
N ILE A 148 5.27 17.40 7.60
CA ILE A 148 4.26 16.50 8.17
C ILE A 148 4.16 16.73 9.68
N LYS A 149 5.28 16.76 10.40
CA LYS A 149 5.30 17.05 11.85
C LYS A 149 4.64 18.41 12.16
N LYS A 150 4.98 19.45 11.41
CA LYS A 150 4.38 20.80 11.56
C LYS A 150 2.85 20.75 11.38
N ILE A 151 2.37 20.10 10.32
CA ILE A 151 0.93 19.98 10.00
C ILE A 151 0.21 19.17 11.10
N ILE A 152 0.78 18.06 11.53
CA ILE A 152 0.18 17.20 12.56
C ILE A 152 0.10 17.92 13.91
N ASN A 153 1.16 18.60 14.35
CA ASN A 153 1.16 19.37 15.61
C ASN A 153 0.13 20.50 15.62
N GLN A 154 -0.23 21.04 14.45
CA GLN A 154 -1.30 22.04 14.36
C GLN A 154 -2.70 21.41 14.26
N SER A 155 -2.78 20.14 13.87
CA SER A 155 -4.06 19.44 13.65
C SER A 155 -4.52 18.66 14.86
N PHE A 156 -3.60 18.09 15.63
CA PHE A 156 -3.88 17.20 16.76
C PHE A 156 -3.09 17.61 18.00
N ASN A 157 -3.61 17.20 19.17
CA ASN A 157 -2.82 17.21 20.38
C ASN A 157 -1.86 16.01 20.40
N GLN A 158 -0.74 16.12 21.09
CA GLN A 158 0.31 15.12 21.17
C GLN A 158 -0.19 13.76 21.72
N GLU A 159 -1.14 13.81 22.64
CA GLU A 159 -1.76 12.62 23.21
C GLU A 159 -2.71 11.89 22.26
N HIS A 160 -3.11 12.52 21.14
CA HIS A 160 -3.90 11.87 20.09
C HIS A 160 -3.02 11.38 18.94
N VAL A 161 -2.19 12.27 18.39
CA VAL A 161 -1.28 11.95 17.28
C VAL A 161 0.06 12.64 17.51
N GLU A 162 1.15 11.89 17.49
CA GLU A 162 2.52 12.41 17.57
C GLU A 162 3.35 11.95 16.40
N VAL A 163 4.22 12.84 15.89
CA VAL A 163 5.21 12.54 14.85
C VAL A 163 6.61 12.50 15.47
N ILE A 164 7.22 11.33 15.41
CA ILE A 164 8.60 11.13 15.89
C ILE A 164 9.53 11.07 14.69
N LEU A 165 10.35 12.11 14.53
CA LEU A 165 11.41 12.16 13.52
C LEU A 165 12.64 11.40 14.02
N GLY A 166 13.35 10.77 13.10
CA GLY A 166 14.59 10.06 13.41
C GLY A 166 14.91 9.00 12.37
N ASN A 167 16.07 8.38 12.53
CA ASN A 167 16.60 7.35 11.65
C ASN A 167 16.14 5.94 12.05
N GLU A 168 16.78 4.92 11.52
CA GLU A 168 16.49 3.50 11.81
C GLU A 168 16.63 3.13 13.29
N LYS A 169 17.51 3.81 14.05
CA LYS A 169 17.66 3.56 15.50
C LYS A 169 16.39 3.93 16.25
N ILE A 170 15.76 5.04 15.89
CA ILE A 170 14.48 5.47 16.47
C ILE A 170 13.35 4.51 16.03
N ALA A 171 13.35 4.05 14.79
CA ALA A 171 12.38 3.04 14.36
C ALA A 171 12.52 1.74 15.16
N SER A 172 13.76 1.29 15.37
CA SER A 172 14.07 0.10 16.19
C SER A 172 13.64 0.30 17.64
N GLU A 173 13.94 1.47 18.26
CA GLU A 173 13.49 1.80 19.63
C GLU A 173 11.95 1.76 19.72
N LEU A 174 11.24 2.35 18.76
CA LEU A 174 9.77 2.31 18.73
C LEU A 174 9.23 0.88 18.67
N LEU A 175 9.85 -0.01 17.93
CA LEU A 175 9.44 -1.42 17.82
C LEU A 175 9.67 -2.22 19.14
N GLU A 176 10.48 -1.72 20.07
CA GLU A 176 10.66 -2.35 21.39
C GLU A 176 9.51 -2.06 22.37
N HIS A 177 8.61 -1.15 22.04
CA HIS A 177 7.44 -0.88 22.87
C HIS A 177 6.25 -1.80 22.53
N LYS A 178 5.30 -1.89 23.46
CA LYS A 178 4.03 -2.61 23.23
C LYS A 178 3.05 -1.71 22.50
N TRP A 179 2.60 -2.15 21.34
CA TRP A 179 1.59 -1.50 20.51
C TRP A 179 0.33 -2.36 20.45
N ASP A 180 -0.81 -1.71 20.24
CA ASP A 180 -2.07 -2.42 19.96
C ASP A 180 -2.25 -2.70 18.48
N TYR A 181 -1.53 -1.98 17.60
CA TYR A 181 -1.43 -2.24 16.17
C TYR A 181 -0.15 -1.63 15.58
N ILE A 182 0.45 -2.30 14.59
CA ILE A 182 1.57 -1.76 13.81
C ILE A 182 1.19 -1.70 12.33
N PHE A 183 1.39 -0.54 11.70
CA PHE A 183 1.28 -0.36 10.25
C PHE A 183 2.64 0.02 9.69
N PHE A 184 3.15 -0.79 8.79
CA PHE A 184 4.46 -0.59 8.18
C PHE A 184 4.34 -0.58 6.66
N THR A 185 4.99 0.39 6.02
CA THR A 185 5.21 0.40 4.57
C THR A 185 6.70 0.56 4.30
N GLY A 186 7.30 -0.36 3.53
CA GLY A 186 8.73 -0.34 3.23
C GLY A 186 9.21 -1.59 2.52
N SER A 187 10.52 -1.93 2.67
CA SER A 187 11.11 -3.12 2.06
C SER A 187 10.66 -4.41 2.75
N THR A 188 10.68 -5.51 2.01
CA THR A 188 10.36 -6.85 2.53
C THR A 188 11.30 -7.26 3.67
N GLU A 189 12.58 -6.89 3.59
CA GLU A 189 13.57 -7.18 4.64
C GLU A 189 13.21 -6.51 5.97
N VAL A 190 12.92 -5.22 5.95
CA VAL A 190 12.49 -4.49 7.15
C VAL A 190 11.11 -4.96 7.61
N GLY A 191 10.21 -5.30 6.69
CA GLY A 191 8.90 -5.87 7.00
C GLY A 191 9.00 -7.17 7.83
N LYS A 192 9.95 -8.05 7.50
CA LYS A 192 10.24 -9.27 8.27
C LYS A 192 10.69 -8.96 9.70
N ILE A 193 11.50 -7.91 9.90
CA ILE A 193 11.91 -7.44 11.23
C ILE A 193 10.69 -6.94 12.03
N VAL A 194 9.86 -6.11 11.40
CA VAL A 194 8.62 -5.58 12.02
C VAL A 194 7.69 -6.73 12.42
N ALA A 195 7.46 -7.69 11.52
CA ALA A 195 6.64 -8.86 11.79
C ALA A 195 7.14 -9.68 12.98
N SER A 196 8.46 -9.95 13.04
CA SER A 196 9.09 -10.67 14.15
C SER A 196 8.88 -9.95 15.48
N LYS A 197 9.09 -8.62 15.53
CA LYS A 197 8.88 -7.82 16.75
C LYS A 197 7.41 -7.79 17.18
N ALA A 198 6.49 -7.67 16.22
CA ALA A 198 5.05 -7.71 16.47
C ALA A 198 4.59 -9.07 17.00
N ALA A 199 5.07 -10.17 16.39
CA ALA A 199 4.73 -11.55 16.80
C ALA A 199 5.14 -11.85 18.24
N ASN A 200 6.32 -11.40 18.68
CA ASN A 200 6.81 -11.59 20.04
C ASN A 200 5.91 -10.95 21.13
N ARG A 201 5.02 -10.03 20.72
CA ARG A 201 4.11 -9.30 21.62
C ARG A 201 2.64 -9.57 21.33
N LEU A 202 2.35 -10.46 20.36
CA LEU A 202 1.00 -10.73 19.83
C LEU A 202 0.31 -9.45 19.31
N THR A 203 1.08 -8.51 18.81
CA THR A 203 0.56 -7.27 18.22
C THR A 203 0.10 -7.54 16.79
N PRO A 204 -1.16 -7.28 16.45
CA PRO A 204 -1.61 -7.34 15.05
C PRO A 204 -0.93 -6.27 14.20
N TYR A 205 -0.71 -6.57 12.92
CA TYR A 205 0.02 -5.67 12.04
C TYR A 205 -0.44 -5.76 10.59
N THR A 206 -0.17 -4.70 9.84
CA THR A 206 -0.24 -4.64 8.38
C THR A 206 1.13 -4.31 7.82
N LEU A 207 1.53 -5.02 6.79
CA LEU A 207 2.76 -4.79 6.04
C LEU A 207 2.41 -4.48 4.59
N GLU A 208 2.78 -3.30 4.13
CA GLU A 208 2.74 -2.92 2.73
C GLU A 208 4.17 -2.91 2.20
N LEU A 209 4.48 -3.91 1.38
CA LEU A 209 5.85 -4.17 0.94
C LEU A 209 5.96 -3.93 -0.57
N GLY A 210 7.09 -4.28 -1.14
CA GLY A 210 7.34 -4.21 -2.57
C GLY A 210 7.01 -5.52 -3.30
N GLY A 211 7.61 -5.66 -4.46
CA GLY A 211 7.51 -6.88 -5.24
C GLY A 211 8.04 -6.73 -6.65
N LYS A 212 8.28 -7.86 -7.29
CA LYS A 212 8.73 -7.94 -8.69
C LYS A 212 7.51 -7.91 -9.62
N ASN A 213 6.92 -6.74 -9.85
CA ASN A 213 5.65 -6.58 -10.56
C ASN A 213 5.78 -6.83 -12.07
N PRO A 214 5.21 -7.91 -12.63
CA PRO A 214 5.26 -8.18 -14.04
C PRO A 214 4.27 -7.31 -14.84
N CYS A 215 4.68 -6.93 -16.04
CA CYS A 215 3.83 -6.30 -17.05
C CYS A 215 3.82 -7.16 -18.30
N ILE A 216 2.77 -7.95 -18.48
CA ILE A 216 2.62 -8.88 -19.60
C ILE A 216 1.99 -8.16 -20.77
N VAL A 217 2.63 -8.25 -21.94
CA VAL A 217 2.16 -7.63 -23.19
C VAL A 217 1.97 -8.70 -24.25
N ASP A 218 0.72 -9.00 -24.56
CA ASP A 218 0.33 -9.94 -25.60
C ASP A 218 0.35 -9.29 -26.99
N LYS A 219 0.51 -10.09 -28.03
CA LYS A 219 0.58 -9.64 -29.43
C LYS A 219 -0.66 -8.93 -29.97
N THR A 220 -1.80 -9.01 -29.28
CA THR A 220 -3.08 -8.45 -29.75
C THR A 220 -3.30 -6.97 -29.41
N VAL A 221 -2.36 -6.34 -28.72
CA VAL A 221 -2.53 -4.97 -28.19
C VAL A 221 -2.25 -3.86 -29.21
N PRO A 222 -2.86 -2.68 -29.06
CA PRO A 222 -2.46 -1.47 -29.77
C PRO A 222 -1.17 -0.92 -29.12
N LEU A 223 -0.06 -0.90 -29.88
CA LEU A 223 1.29 -0.63 -29.34
C LEU A 223 1.45 0.79 -28.78
N ASP A 224 0.90 1.81 -29.46
CA ASP A 224 1.07 3.21 -29.05
C ASP A 224 0.50 3.46 -27.65
N MET A 225 -0.76 3.10 -27.45
CA MET A 225 -1.40 3.28 -26.13
C MET A 225 -0.77 2.39 -25.05
N THR A 226 -0.35 1.18 -25.41
CA THR A 226 0.33 0.25 -24.49
C THR A 226 1.67 0.85 -24.03
N ALA A 227 2.50 1.32 -24.96
CA ALA A 227 3.76 1.97 -24.63
C ALA A 227 3.56 3.20 -23.75
N LYS A 228 2.60 4.07 -24.10
CA LYS A 228 2.26 5.27 -23.32
C LYS A 228 1.89 4.95 -21.87
N ARG A 229 1.02 3.95 -21.65
CA ARG A 229 0.61 3.52 -20.30
C ARG A 229 1.74 2.87 -19.51
N ILE A 230 2.59 2.09 -20.17
CA ILE A 230 3.76 1.49 -19.55
C ILE A 230 4.78 2.55 -19.15
N VAL A 231 5.10 3.49 -20.03
CA VAL A 231 6.06 4.59 -19.78
C VAL A 231 5.57 5.43 -18.61
N TRP A 232 4.30 5.82 -18.61
CA TRP A 232 3.70 6.55 -17.50
C TRP A 232 3.83 5.78 -16.18
N GLY A 233 3.39 4.53 -16.13
CA GLY A 233 3.42 3.74 -14.91
C GLY A 233 4.81 3.38 -14.41
N LYS A 234 5.76 3.18 -15.35
CA LYS A 234 7.16 2.86 -14.98
C LYS A 234 7.93 4.06 -14.48
N PHE A 235 7.78 5.22 -15.13
CA PHE A 235 8.65 6.37 -14.86
C PHE A 235 8.03 7.45 -13.97
N LEU A 236 6.75 7.30 -13.56
CA LEU A 236 6.15 8.07 -12.48
C LEU A 236 7.04 7.98 -11.24
N ASN A 237 7.30 9.12 -10.56
CA ASN A 237 8.20 9.21 -9.42
C ASN A 237 9.60 8.60 -9.69
N CYS A 238 10.09 8.71 -10.93
CA CYS A 238 11.36 8.11 -11.36
C CYS A 238 11.41 6.58 -11.12
N GLY A 239 10.28 5.89 -11.22
CA GLY A 239 10.17 4.44 -11.01
C GLY A 239 10.24 3.99 -9.53
N GLN A 240 10.27 4.92 -8.59
CA GLN A 240 10.36 4.64 -7.16
C GLN A 240 8.95 4.43 -6.57
N THR A 241 8.24 3.44 -7.10
CA THR A 241 6.84 3.15 -6.80
C THR A 241 6.65 1.65 -6.61
N CYS A 242 6.12 1.24 -5.45
CA CYS A 242 5.92 -0.17 -5.09
C CYS A 242 5.03 -0.94 -6.08
N ILE A 243 4.16 -0.24 -6.82
CA ILE A 243 3.30 -0.79 -7.87
C ILE A 243 3.77 -0.41 -9.28
N ALA A 244 4.97 0.13 -9.49
CA ALA A 244 5.48 0.34 -10.84
C ALA A 244 5.64 -1.02 -11.56
N PRO A 245 5.41 -1.09 -12.88
CA PRO A 245 5.88 -2.21 -13.67
C PRO A 245 7.38 -2.41 -13.43
N ASP A 246 7.77 -3.54 -12.87
CA ASP A 246 9.18 -3.77 -12.53
C ASP A 246 9.94 -4.36 -13.73
N PHE A 247 9.26 -5.18 -14.53
CA PHE A 247 9.75 -5.69 -15.82
C PHE A 247 8.59 -5.98 -16.78
N ILE A 248 8.90 -6.02 -18.08
CA ILE A 248 7.96 -6.38 -19.13
C ILE A 248 8.21 -7.82 -19.59
N LEU A 249 7.14 -8.58 -19.76
CA LEU A 249 7.10 -9.82 -20.52
C LEU A 249 6.35 -9.57 -21.83
N VAL A 250 7.06 -9.50 -22.95
CA VAL A 250 6.48 -9.17 -24.24
C VAL A 250 6.50 -10.36 -25.19
N ASN A 251 5.41 -10.54 -25.95
CA ASN A 251 5.38 -11.54 -27.01
C ASN A 251 6.46 -11.22 -28.05
N LYS A 252 7.25 -12.23 -28.45
CA LYS A 252 8.38 -12.10 -29.38
C LYS A 252 8.04 -11.40 -30.69
N LEU A 253 6.83 -11.62 -31.21
CA LEU A 253 6.40 -11.05 -32.49
C LEU A 253 6.31 -9.52 -32.48
N ILE A 254 6.16 -8.90 -31.32
CA ILE A 254 5.97 -7.46 -31.20
C ILE A 254 7.09 -6.76 -30.41
N GLU A 255 8.08 -7.49 -29.92
CA GLU A 255 9.16 -6.99 -29.06
C GLU A 255 9.81 -5.72 -29.62
N LYS A 256 10.39 -5.80 -30.82
CA LYS A 256 11.12 -4.68 -31.43
C LYS A 256 10.24 -3.43 -31.56
N LYS A 257 9.02 -3.62 -32.09
CA LYS A 257 8.07 -2.52 -32.29
C LYS A 257 7.64 -1.89 -30.94
N LEU A 258 7.41 -2.70 -29.91
CA LEU A 258 7.06 -2.19 -28.59
C LEU A 258 8.22 -1.38 -27.98
N ILE A 259 9.46 -1.85 -28.07
CA ILE A 259 10.66 -1.14 -27.58
C ILE A 259 10.81 0.21 -28.30
N GLU A 260 10.63 0.26 -29.62
CA GLU A 260 10.64 1.52 -30.38
C GLU A 260 9.57 2.50 -29.90
N LYS A 261 8.34 2.02 -29.66
CA LYS A 261 7.25 2.84 -29.12
C LYS A 261 7.52 3.32 -27.69
N ILE A 262 8.10 2.49 -26.83
CA ILE A 262 8.51 2.88 -25.48
C ILE A 262 9.59 3.98 -25.53
N LYS A 263 10.60 3.85 -26.41
CA LYS A 263 11.63 4.90 -26.61
C LYS A 263 10.99 6.22 -27.04
N TYR A 264 10.10 6.16 -28.04
CA TYR A 264 9.37 7.33 -28.52
C TYR A 264 8.55 7.99 -27.40
N GLU A 265 7.80 7.23 -26.61
CA GLU A 265 7.00 7.76 -25.51
C GLU A 265 7.85 8.33 -24.37
N ILE A 266 9.05 7.79 -24.10
CA ILE A 266 10.01 8.38 -23.16
C ILE A 266 10.45 9.77 -23.66
N GLU A 267 10.79 9.89 -24.96
CA GLU A 267 11.19 11.18 -25.55
C GLU A 267 10.04 12.20 -25.54
N ILE A 268 8.81 11.79 -25.83
CA ILE A 268 7.62 12.65 -25.76
C ILE A 268 7.36 13.10 -24.30
N SER A 269 7.52 12.19 -23.33
CA SER A 269 7.19 12.48 -21.94
C SER A 269 8.24 13.37 -21.25
N PHE A 270 9.51 13.18 -21.57
CA PHE A 270 10.62 13.80 -20.84
C PHE A 270 11.60 14.59 -21.69
N GLY A 271 11.38 14.64 -23.02
CA GLY A 271 12.25 15.30 -23.99
C GLY A 271 13.51 14.47 -24.31
N LYS A 272 14.31 14.97 -25.28
CA LYS A 272 15.58 14.34 -25.71
C LYS A 272 16.64 14.32 -24.59
N ASN A 273 16.52 15.20 -23.61
CA ASN A 273 17.38 15.24 -22.42
C ASN A 273 16.50 15.19 -21.15
N PRO A 274 16.14 14.01 -20.67
CA PRO A 274 15.28 13.85 -19.48
C PRO A 274 15.84 14.46 -18.20
N GLU A 275 17.17 14.66 -18.10
CA GLU A 275 17.80 15.33 -16.97
C GLU A 275 17.30 16.77 -16.78
N ASN A 276 17.03 17.48 -17.87
CA ASN A 276 16.53 18.84 -17.88
C ASN A 276 15.00 18.94 -17.80
N SER A 277 14.31 17.81 -17.85
CA SER A 277 12.84 17.77 -17.80
C SER A 277 12.33 18.11 -16.40
N SER A 278 11.40 19.07 -16.32
CA SER A 278 10.69 19.38 -15.07
C SER A 278 9.70 18.28 -14.67
N SER A 279 9.32 17.40 -15.61
CA SER A 279 8.41 16.27 -15.41
C SER A 279 9.11 14.99 -14.96
N TYR A 280 10.44 15.00 -14.81
CA TYR A 280 11.21 13.82 -14.44
C TYR A 280 11.81 13.98 -13.04
N GLY A 281 11.45 13.07 -12.13
CA GLY A 281 11.92 13.06 -10.74
C GLY A 281 13.42 12.76 -10.59
N ARG A 282 13.85 12.54 -9.35
CA ARG A 282 15.23 12.15 -9.01
C ARG A 282 15.22 10.95 -8.07
N ILE A 283 16.32 10.21 -8.07
CA ILE A 283 16.57 9.16 -7.08
C ILE A 283 16.76 9.82 -5.71
N ILE A 284 16.16 9.24 -4.68
CA ILE A 284 16.08 9.86 -3.37
C ILE A 284 17.45 10.19 -2.78
N ASN A 285 18.42 9.29 -2.91
CA ASN A 285 19.79 9.49 -2.39
C ASN A 285 20.85 8.75 -3.22
N GLU A 286 22.12 8.99 -2.91
CA GLU A 286 23.25 8.36 -3.62
C GLU A 286 23.33 6.85 -3.41
N GLU A 287 22.94 6.34 -2.26
CA GLU A 287 22.97 4.91 -1.97
C GLU A 287 22.07 4.14 -2.92
N HIS A 288 20.81 4.59 -3.07
CA HIS A 288 19.90 4.02 -4.05
C HIS A 288 20.39 4.20 -5.49
N LEU A 289 21.04 5.33 -5.82
CA LEU A 289 21.63 5.53 -7.15
C LEU A 289 22.76 4.54 -7.43
N LYS A 290 23.67 4.31 -6.46
CA LYS A 290 24.75 3.30 -6.56
C LYS A 290 24.19 1.89 -6.71
N ARG A 291 23.13 1.56 -5.97
CA ARG A 291 22.42 0.27 -6.12
C ARG A 291 21.89 0.09 -7.54
N LEU A 292 21.22 1.09 -8.10
CA LEU A 292 20.69 1.06 -9.46
C LEU A 292 21.82 0.99 -10.52
N GLU A 293 22.90 1.73 -10.34
CA GLU A 293 24.07 1.63 -11.21
C GLU A 293 24.64 0.20 -11.22
N SER A 294 24.69 -0.45 -10.07
CA SER A 294 25.21 -1.81 -9.95
C SER A 294 24.43 -2.84 -10.78
N TYR A 295 23.12 -2.59 -10.99
CA TYR A 295 22.30 -3.43 -11.86
C TYR A 295 22.67 -3.26 -13.34
N LEU A 296 23.06 -2.05 -13.77
CA LEU A 296 23.39 -1.75 -15.16
C LEU A 296 24.77 -2.24 -15.57
N LYS A 297 25.76 -2.20 -14.64
CA LYS A 297 27.18 -2.57 -14.94
C LYS A 297 27.36 -3.95 -15.56
N LYS A 298 26.43 -4.88 -15.32
CA LYS A 298 26.49 -6.26 -15.81
C LYS A 298 25.61 -6.52 -17.05
N GLN A 299 24.92 -5.47 -17.56
CA GLN A 299 24.02 -5.64 -18.71
C GLN A 299 24.70 -5.24 -20.02
N LYS A 300 24.40 -5.98 -21.09
CA LYS A 300 25.01 -5.74 -22.41
C LYS A 300 24.15 -4.89 -23.34
N ASN A 301 22.81 -5.07 -23.27
CA ASN A 301 21.86 -4.45 -24.20
C ASN A 301 21.04 -3.39 -23.46
N ILE A 302 21.61 -2.19 -23.34
CA ILE A 302 21.02 -1.06 -22.62
C ILE A 302 20.69 0.07 -23.58
N ILE A 303 19.54 0.68 -23.40
CA ILE A 303 19.13 1.93 -24.02
C ILE A 303 18.93 2.95 -22.89
N GLY A 304 19.60 4.11 -22.94
CA GLY A 304 19.69 5.05 -21.84
C GLY A 304 20.84 4.69 -20.88
N GLY A 305 20.65 4.92 -19.59
CA GLY A 305 21.60 4.51 -18.56
C GLY A 305 22.61 5.57 -18.13
N LYS A 306 22.48 6.82 -18.61
CA LYS A 306 23.33 7.94 -18.13
C LYS A 306 23.05 8.24 -16.67
N ILE A 307 24.11 8.50 -15.91
CA ILE A 307 24.05 8.78 -14.46
C ILE A 307 24.73 10.13 -14.18
N ASN A 308 24.08 10.92 -13.32
CA ASN A 308 24.69 12.13 -12.76
C ASN A 308 24.48 12.12 -11.23
N TYR A 309 25.55 11.84 -10.50
CA TYR A 309 25.53 11.77 -9.03
C TYR A 309 25.19 13.11 -8.38
N LYS A 310 25.70 14.22 -8.92
CA LYS A 310 25.43 15.57 -8.38
C LYS A 310 23.93 15.89 -8.33
N ASN A 311 23.20 15.44 -9.34
CA ASN A 311 21.75 15.67 -9.47
C ASN A 311 20.93 14.46 -9.02
N LYS A 312 21.55 13.39 -8.53
CA LYS A 312 20.89 12.10 -8.24
C LYS A 312 20.06 11.60 -9.41
N TYR A 313 20.55 11.79 -10.62
CA TYR A 313 19.88 11.48 -11.88
C TYR A 313 20.29 10.10 -12.40
N LEU A 314 19.31 9.34 -12.83
CA LEU A 314 19.46 8.16 -13.68
C LEU A 314 18.48 8.29 -14.83
N GLU A 315 18.99 8.21 -16.05
CA GLU A 315 18.20 8.27 -17.27
C GLU A 315 17.14 7.17 -17.31
N PRO A 316 15.92 7.42 -17.86
CA PRO A 316 15.00 6.35 -18.18
C PRO A 316 15.70 5.27 -19.01
N THR A 317 15.75 4.05 -18.49
CA THR A 317 16.64 3.00 -19.01
C THR A 317 15.86 1.75 -19.37
N ILE A 318 16.07 1.20 -20.57
CA ILE A 318 15.53 -0.09 -20.99
C ILE A 318 16.68 -1.09 -21.04
N VAL A 319 16.48 -2.27 -20.44
CA VAL A 319 17.43 -3.40 -20.51
C VAL A 319 16.76 -4.53 -21.30
N ILE A 320 17.33 -4.87 -22.47
CA ILE A 320 16.73 -5.84 -23.39
C ILE A 320 17.25 -7.24 -23.10
N ASN A 321 16.34 -8.16 -22.83
CA ASN A 321 16.57 -9.58 -22.57
C ASN A 321 17.71 -9.83 -21.55
N PRO A 322 17.64 -9.26 -20.33
CA PRO A 322 18.59 -9.60 -19.28
C PRO A 322 18.48 -11.07 -18.91
N THR A 323 19.57 -11.64 -18.38
CA THR A 323 19.56 -13.01 -17.85
C THR A 323 18.59 -13.08 -16.67
N LEU A 324 17.73 -14.10 -16.65
CA LEU A 324 16.67 -14.25 -15.63
C LEU A 324 17.22 -14.42 -14.20
N GLU A 325 18.44 -14.92 -14.08
CA GLU A 325 19.19 -15.12 -12.84
C GLU A 325 20.02 -13.89 -12.44
N SER A 326 19.89 -12.78 -13.16
CA SER A 326 20.58 -11.54 -12.81
C SER A 326 19.85 -10.79 -11.70
N LYS A 327 20.59 -10.05 -10.86
CA LYS A 327 20.02 -9.26 -9.74
C LYS A 327 18.89 -8.32 -10.17
N ILE A 328 18.95 -7.78 -11.39
CA ILE A 328 17.91 -6.91 -11.93
C ILE A 328 16.58 -7.66 -12.15
N MET A 329 16.62 -9.00 -12.31
CA MET A 329 15.43 -9.84 -12.46
C MET A 329 15.01 -10.51 -11.14
N GLU A 330 15.91 -10.69 -10.18
CA GLU A 330 15.62 -11.32 -8.88
C GLU A 330 15.04 -10.34 -7.86
N THR A 331 15.51 -9.07 -7.87
CA THR A 331 15.14 -8.08 -6.86
C THR A 331 14.22 -7.01 -7.44
N GLU A 332 13.43 -6.36 -6.59
CA GLU A 332 12.69 -5.16 -6.95
C GLU A 332 13.65 -4.02 -7.33
N ILE A 333 13.45 -3.43 -8.50
CA ILE A 333 14.34 -2.38 -9.02
C ILE A 333 14.17 -1.08 -8.27
N PHE A 334 12.93 -0.65 -8.05
CA PHE A 334 12.58 0.61 -7.38
C PHE A 334 13.34 1.81 -7.94
N GLY A 335 13.25 1.96 -9.27
CA GLY A 335 13.96 2.99 -10.02
C GLY A 335 13.64 2.94 -11.51
N PRO A 336 14.22 3.86 -12.33
CA PRO A 336 13.83 4.07 -13.73
C PRO A 336 14.53 3.10 -14.70
N ILE A 337 14.66 1.84 -14.33
CA ILE A 337 15.21 0.79 -15.19
C ILE A 337 14.09 -0.20 -15.51
N LEU A 338 13.86 -0.47 -16.79
CA LEU A 338 12.81 -1.33 -17.30
C LEU A 338 13.40 -2.51 -18.07
N PRO A 339 13.55 -3.68 -17.44
CA PRO A 339 13.86 -4.91 -18.15
C PRO A 339 12.72 -5.31 -19.08
N VAL A 340 13.07 -5.72 -20.30
CA VAL A 340 12.13 -6.26 -21.30
C VAL A 340 12.59 -7.67 -21.64
N VAL A 341 11.77 -8.65 -21.33
CA VAL A 341 12.02 -10.07 -21.55
C VAL A 341 11.00 -10.61 -22.55
N THR A 342 11.45 -11.41 -23.51
CA THR A 342 10.56 -12.01 -24.51
C THR A 342 10.03 -13.36 -24.08
N TYR A 343 8.78 -13.66 -24.50
CA TYR A 343 8.20 -15.00 -24.46
C TYR A 343 7.64 -15.36 -25.85
N ASN A 344 7.69 -16.62 -26.22
CA ASN A 344 7.16 -17.13 -27.49
C ASN A 344 5.72 -17.67 -27.34
N ASN A 345 5.47 -18.37 -26.25
CA ASN A 345 4.22 -19.06 -25.95
C ASN A 345 3.86 -18.95 -24.47
N ILE A 346 2.69 -19.45 -24.12
CA ILE A 346 2.17 -19.37 -22.74
C ILE A 346 3.02 -20.18 -21.75
N SER A 347 3.68 -21.25 -22.19
CA SER A 347 4.54 -22.06 -21.33
C SER A 347 5.80 -21.29 -20.92
N ASP A 348 6.45 -20.59 -21.89
CA ASP A 348 7.60 -19.72 -21.59
C ASP A 348 7.21 -18.66 -20.55
N LEU A 349 6.05 -18.03 -20.77
CA LEU A 349 5.52 -17.02 -19.87
C LEU A 349 5.35 -17.58 -18.44
N HIS A 350 4.79 -18.78 -18.34
CA HIS A 350 4.60 -19.45 -17.03
C HIS A 350 5.92 -19.78 -16.35
N ASN A 351 6.92 -20.24 -17.09
CA ASN A 351 8.25 -20.54 -16.56
C ASN A 351 8.94 -19.30 -15.97
N ILE A 352 8.77 -18.14 -16.60
CA ILE A 352 9.34 -16.89 -16.08
C ILE A 352 8.57 -16.43 -14.85
N LEU A 353 7.24 -16.43 -14.90
CA LEU A 353 6.39 -15.96 -13.80
C LEU A 353 6.47 -16.86 -12.56
N SER A 354 6.73 -18.14 -12.71
CA SER A 354 6.86 -19.08 -11.57
C SER A 354 8.05 -18.77 -10.65
N LYS A 355 9.02 -17.98 -11.11
CA LYS A 355 10.14 -17.51 -10.30
C LYS A 355 9.80 -16.28 -9.45
N ASN A 356 8.70 -15.58 -9.75
CA ASN A 356 8.31 -14.33 -9.11
C ASN A 356 6.98 -14.53 -8.35
N HIS A 357 7.08 -14.89 -7.07
CA HIS A 357 5.91 -15.20 -6.26
C HIS A 357 5.25 -13.93 -5.69
N ASN A 358 3.93 -13.89 -5.79
CA ASN A 358 3.07 -12.96 -5.06
C ASN A 358 3.47 -11.46 -5.18
N PRO A 359 3.60 -10.88 -6.39
CA PRO A 359 3.91 -9.46 -6.54
C PRO A 359 2.79 -8.59 -5.98
N LEU A 360 3.12 -7.36 -5.58
CA LEU A 360 2.13 -6.39 -5.09
C LEU A 360 1.18 -5.95 -6.22
N ALA A 361 1.71 -5.78 -7.44
CA ALA A 361 0.92 -5.41 -8.60
C ALA A 361 1.18 -6.35 -9.78
N PHE A 362 0.14 -6.52 -10.62
CA PHE A 362 0.17 -7.39 -11.79
C PHE A 362 -0.51 -6.70 -12.98
N TYR A 363 0.17 -6.63 -14.13
CA TYR A 363 -0.32 -5.90 -15.30
C TYR A 363 -0.45 -6.83 -16.50
N ILE A 364 -1.60 -6.78 -17.18
CA ILE A 364 -1.88 -7.63 -18.35
C ILE A 364 -2.41 -6.74 -19.47
N PHE A 365 -1.66 -6.61 -20.55
CA PHE A 365 -2.10 -5.95 -21.77
C PHE A 365 -2.45 -7.01 -22.81
N SER A 366 -3.74 -7.15 -23.11
CA SER A 366 -4.26 -8.10 -24.11
C SER A 366 -5.70 -7.76 -24.50
N LYS A 367 -6.07 -8.09 -25.76
CA LYS A 367 -7.48 -8.13 -26.20
C LYS A 367 -8.07 -9.55 -26.08
N ASN A 368 -7.26 -10.55 -25.80
CA ASN A 368 -7.68 -11.94 -25.69
C ASN A 368 -8.20 -12.23 -24.28
N LYS A 369 -9.53 -12.32 -24.14
CA LYS A 369 -10.18 -12.60 -22.85
C LYS A 369 -9.75 -13.93 -22.22
N LYS A 370 -9.62 -15.00 -23.03
CA LYS A 370 -9.18 -16.32 -22.53
C LYS A 370 -7.78 -16.26 -21.92
N PHE A 371 -6.87 -15.54 -22.59
CA PHE A 371 -5.51 -15.31 -22.08
C PHE A 371 -5.53 -14.54 -20.74
N ILE A 372 -6.33 -13.47 -20.64
CA ILE A 372 -6.47 -12.70 -19.41
C ILE A 372 -7.02 -13.59 -18.29
N ASP A 373 -8.10 -14.31 -18.54
CA ASP A 373 -8.76 -15.17 -17.55
C ASP A 373 -7.84 -16.31 -17.06
N GLU A 374 -7.04 -16.89 -17.94
CA GLU A 374 -6.04 -17.90 -17.61
C GLU A 374 -4.98 -17.36 -16.63
N ILE A 375 -4.40 -16.19 -16.94
CA ILE A 375 -3.40 -15.56 -16.09
C ILE A 375 -3.99 -15.18 -14.73
N LEU A 376 -5.17 -14.56 -14.70
CA LEU A 376 -5.83 -14.16 -13.45
C LEU A 376 -6.18 -15.35 -12.55
N LYS A 377 -6.49 -16.50 -13.12
CA LYS A 377 -6.78 -17.73 -12.34
C LYS A 377 -5.52 -18.41 -11.81
N LYS A 378 -4.43 -18.31 -12.55
CA LYS A 378 -3.20 -19.07 -12.24
C LYS A 378 -2.32 -18.41 -11.20
N TYR A 379 -2.29 -17.08 -11.12
CA TYR A 379 -1.34 -16.35 -10.29
C TYR A 379 -2.02 -15.58 -9.16
N SER A 380 -1.35 -15.55 -8.00
CA SER A 380 -1.72 -14.73 -6.84
C SER A 380 -0.91 -13.44 -6.83
N PHE A 381 -1.56 -12.32 -6.52
CA PHE A 381 -0.96 -10.99 -6.46
C PHE A 381 -1.80 -10.07 -5.56
N GLY A 382 -1.24 -8.93 -5.15
CA GLY A 382 -1.98 -7.95 -4.35
C GLY A 382 -3.13 -7.29 -5.13
N GLY A 383 -2.83 -6.73 -6.30
CA GLY A 383 -3.83 -6.13 -7.18
C GLY A 383 -3.41 -6.15 -8.64
N ALA A 384 -4.35 -5.99 -9.57
CA ALA A 384 -4.07 -6.01 -11.01
C ALA A 384 -4.75 -4.87 -11.77
N SER A 385 -4.15 -4.49 -12.91
CA SER A 385 -4.82 -3.69 -13.93
C SER A 385 -4.74 -4.39 -15.28
N ILE A 386 -5.87 -4.40 -15.99
CA ILE A 386 -5.97 -4.92 -17.36
C ILE A 386 -5.91 -3.75 -18.34
N ASN A 387 -4.97 -3.82 -19.31
CA ASN A 387 -4.73 -2.80 -20.32
C ASN A 387 -4.35 -1.42 -19.75
N ASP A 388 -3.89 -1.34 -18.51
CA ASP A 388 -3.35 -0.13 -17.89
C ASP A 388 -2.34 -0.48 -16.79
N THR A 389 -1.74 0.53 -16.16
CA THR A 389 -0.81 0.39 -15.04
C THR A 389 -1.22 1.29 -13.88
N ILE A 390 -0.93 0.91 -12.64
CA ILE A 390 -1.11 1.72 -11.40
C ILE A 390 -2.57 2.07 -11.03
N ILE A 391 -3.48 2.21 -11.98
CA ILE A 391 -4.83 2.79 -11.78
C ILE A 391 -5.71 2.03 -10.77
N GLN A 392 -5.42 0.76 -10.46
CA GLN A 392 -6.12 0.01 -9.42
C GLN A 392 -6.04 0.70 -8.05
N PHE A 393 -4.97 1.49 -7.81
CA PHE A 393 -4.79 2.26 -6.58
C PHE A 393 -5.77 3.43 -6.44
N LEU A 394 -6.29 3.98 -7.55
CA LEU A 394 -7.13 5.17 -7.55
C LEU A 394 -8.56 4.92 -7.05
N ASN A 395 -8.98 3.67 -6.94
CA ASN A 395 -10.32 3.29 -6.50
C ASN A 395 -10.33 2.95 -5.00
N ASP A 396 -10.81 3.89 -4.18
CA ASP A 396 -10.94 3.77 -2.72
C ASP A 396 -11.95 2.70 -2.23
N LYS A 397 -12.64 2.03 -3.15
CA LYS A 397 -13.51 0.88 -2.84
C LYS A 397 -12.79 -0.46 -3.00
N LEU A 398 -11.66 -0.50 -3.69
CA LEU A 398 -10.82 -1.68 -3.80
C LEU A 398 -9.87 -1.77 -2.60
N PRO A 399 -9.64 -2.98 -2.05
CA PRO A 399 -8.57 -3.16 -1.08
C PRO A 399 -7.21 -2.93 -1.77
N PHE A 400 -6.30 -2.27 -1.08
CA PHE A 400 -4.90 -2.19 -1.49
C PHE A 400 -4.06 -2.93 -0.45
N GLY A 401 -3.26 -3.87 -0.88
CA GLY A 401 -2.39 -4.68 -0.03
C GLY A 401 -1.79 -5.84 -0.80
N GLY A 402 -0.72 -6.39 -0.27
CA GLY A 402 0.02 -7.51 -0.84
C GLY A 402 -0.39 -8.86 -0.26
N ILE A 403 0.28 -9.90 -0.74
CA ILE A 403 0.16 -11.27 -0.25
C ILE A 403 1.56 -11.90 -0.13
N GLY A 404 1.85 -12.59 0.95
CA GLY A 404 3.15 -13.21 1.19
C GLY A 404 4.28 -12.19 1.24
N GLU A 405 5.25 -12.24 0.32
CA GLU A 405 6.40 -11.34 0.32
C GLU A 405 6.07 -9.89 -0.06
N SER A 406 4.92 -9.64 -0.70
CA SER A 406 4.47 -8.29 -1.01
C SER A 406 3.64 -7.62 0.08
N GLY A 407 3.22 -8.36 1.12
CA GLY A 407 2.53 -7.75 2.25
C GLY A 407 1.60 -8.67 3.02
N ILE A 408 1.03 -8.11 4.09
CA ILE A 408 0.03 -8.75 4.96
C ILE A 408 -1.02 -7.70 5.30
N GLY A 409 -2.28 -8.02 5.06
CA GLY A 409 -3.40 -7.10 5.28
C GLY A 409 -3.71 -6.24 4.06
N ALA A 410 -4.60 -5.27 4.23
CA ALA A 410 -4.99 -4.34 3.18
C ALA A 410 -5.56 -3.06 3.79
N TYR A 411 -5.50 -1.96 3.04
CA TYR A 411 -6.05 -0.68 3.47
C TYR A 411 -6.73 0.05 2.29
N HIS A 412 -7.03 1.29 2.37
CA HIS A 412 -7.84 2.18 1.52
C HIS A 412 -9.32 2.23 1.90
N GLY A 413 -9.83 3.43 2.08
CA GLY A 413 -11.22 3.72 2.34
C GLY A 413 -11.80 2.88 3.49
N LYS A 414 -12.85 2.11 3.22
CA LYS A 414 -13.46 1.23 4.23
C LYS A 414 -12.50 0.13 4.72
N HIS A 415 -11.58 -0.33 3.87
CA HIS A 415 -10.59 -1.33 4.29
C HIS A 415 -9.65 -0.77 5.34
N SER A 416 -9.22 0.51 5.24
CA SER A 416 -8.46 1.18 6.31
C SER A 416 -9.23 1.22 7.63
N PHE A 417 -10.52 1.58 7.60
CA PHE A 417 -11.34 1.55 8.80
C PHE A 417 -11.41 0.15 9.42
N ASN A 418 -11.57 -0.89 8.61
CA ASN A 418 -11.63 -2.27 9.08
C ASN A 418 -10.27 -2.72 9.64
N THR A 419 -9.17 -2.41 8.98
CA THR A 419 -7.79 -2.74 9.38
C THR A 419 -7.45 -2.18 10.75
N PHE A 420 -7.91 -0.98 11.05
CA PHE A 420 -7.66 -0.33 12.35
C PHE A 420 -8.80 -0.51 13.37
N SER A 421 -9.70 -1.48 13.14
CA SER A 421 -10.80 -1.81 14.03
C SER A 421 -10.82 -3.29 14.38
N HIS A 422 -11.00 -3.60 15.66
CA HIS A 422 -11.40 -4.92 16.12
C HIS A 422 -12.92 -5.06 16.05
N PHE A 423 -13.43 -6.19 15.59
CA PHE A 423 -14.86 -6.45 15.44
C PHE A 423 -15.35 -7.41 16.54
N LYS A 424 -15.96 -6.86 17.59
CA LYS A 424 -16.52 -7.66 18.69
C LYS A 424 -17.81 -8.35 18.27
N SER A 425 -17.91 -9.65 18.51
CA SER A 425 -19.12 -10.43 18.36
C SER A 425 -19.93 -10.42 19.67
N ILE A 426 -21.19 -10.07 19.60
CA ILE A 426 -22.10 -10.03 20.74
C ILE A 426 -23.34 -10.87 20.43
N VAL A 427 -23.67 -11.80 21.33
CA VAL A 427 -24.93 -12.54 21.34
C VAL A 427 -25.72 -12.12 22.57
N LYS A 428 -26.94 -11.58 22.36
CA LYS A 428 -27.84 -11.20 23.45
C LYS A 428 -29.05 -12.14 23.48
N LYS A 429 -29.17 -12.95 24.53
CA LYS A 429 -30.32 -13.84 24.77
C LYS A 429 -31.25 -13.26 25.81
N PRO A 430 -32.58 -13.48 25.72
CA PRO A 430 -33.52 -13.21 26.81
C PRO A 430 -33.39 -14.27 27.90
N PHE A 431 -33.73 -13.95 29.15
CA PHE A 431 -33.66 -14.89 30.28
C PHE A 431 -34.83 -15.86 30.32
N PHE A 432 -35.95 -15.59 29.66
CA PHE A 432 -37.21 -16.34 29.80
C PHE A 432 -37.38 -17.50 28.82
N LYS A 433 -36.48 -17.65 27.83
CA LYS A 433 -36.53 -18.75 26.84
C LYS A 433 -35.14 -19.22 26.42
N ASP A 434 -34.97 -20.53 26.48
CA ASP A 434 -33.82 -21.21 25.88
C ASP A 434 -34.24 -22.57 25.29
N ILE A 435 -33.37 -23.23 24.57
CA ILE A 435 -33.58 -24.58 24.03
C ILE A 435 -33.16 -25.55 25.14
N TRP A 436 -34.10 -26.33 25.68
CA TRP A 436 -33.83 -27.26 26.77
C TRP A 436 -32.72 -28.27 26.46
N LEU A 437 -32.58 -28.67 25.20
CA LEU A 437 -31.52 -29.57 24.71
C LEU A 437 -30.09 -29.05 24.92
N ARG A 438 -29.94 -27.78 25.22
CA ARG A 438 -28.62 -27.15 25.53
C ARG A 438 -28.08 -27.57 26.88
N PHE A 439 -28.94 -27.98 27.79
CA PHE A 439 -28.59 -28.23 29.19
C PHE A 439 -28.70 -29.73 29.48
N PRO A 440 -27.80 -30.27 30.31
CA PRO A 440 -27.94 -31.61 30.82
C PRO A 440 -29.17 -31.74 31.76
N PRO A 441 -29.79 -32.95 31.91
CA PRO A 441 -29.36 -34.20 31.27
C PRO A 441 -29.64 -34.23 29.78
N TYR A 442 -28.68 -34.73 28.99
CA TYR A 442 -28.83 -34.85 27.52
C TYR A 442 -29.67 -36.09 27.20
N PRO A 443 -30.49 -36.07 26.12
CA PRO A 443 -31.26 -37.23 25.73
C PRO A 443 -30.38 -38.35 25.16
N ASP A 444 -30.59 -39.59 25.62
CA ASP A 444 -29.87 -40.78 25.13
C ASP A 444 -30.14 -41.04 23.63
N ASN A 445 -31.38 -40.82 23.19
CA ASN A 445 -31.74 -40.92 21.78
C ASN A 445 -31.88 -39.53 21.13
N PHE A 446 -30.94 -39.15 20.31
CA PHE A 446 -30.88 -37.87 19.60
C PHE A 446 -30.99 -37.99 18.08
N ASN A 447 -31.40 -39.16 17.55
CA ASN A 447 -31.46 -39.40 16.09
C ASN A 447 -32.36 -38.40 15.35
N PHE A 448 -33.49 -38.02 15.94
CA PHE A 448 -34.38 -37.01 15.39
C PHE A 448 -33.70 -35.63 15.29
N ILE A 449 -32.99 -35.23 16.35
CA ILE A 449 -32.25 -33.97 16.41
C ILE A 449 -31.11 -33.98 15.40
N LYS A 450 -30.37 -35.10 15.28
CA LYS A 450 -29.35 -35.32 14.28
C LYS A 450 -29.90 -35.17 12.86
N SER A 451 -31.08 -35.73 12.59
CA SER A 451 -31.74 -35.58 11.28
C SER A 451 -32.10 -34.13 10.94
N ILE A 452 -32.56 -33.35 11.93
CA ILE A 452 -32.84 -31.91 11.73
C ILE A 452 -31.54 -31.13 11.51
N LEU A 453 -30.51 -31.33 12.36
CA LEU A 453 -29.27 -30.61 12.26
C LEU A 453 -28.48 -30.86 10.96
N ASN A 454 -28.59 -32.09 10.43
CA ASN A 454 -27.97 -32.44 9.15
C ASN A 454 -28.67 -31.82 7.92
N LYS A 455 -29.85 -31.20 8.07
CA LYS A 455 -30.58 -30.52 7.00
C LYS A 455 -30.43 -28.98 7.05
N ILE A 456 -29.78 -28.44 8.05
CA ILE A 456 -29.50 -27.01 8.24
C ILE A 456 -28.08 -26.72 7.78
#